data_ef7ed49143c4d8f1272648568cb940ea
#
_entry.id   ef7ed49143c4d8f1272648568cb940ea
#
_cell.length_a   1.000
_cell.length_b   1.000
_cell.length_c   1.000
_cell.angle_alpha   90.00
_cell.angle_beta   90.00
_cell.angle_gamma   90.00
#
_symmetry.space_group_name_H-M   'P 1'
#
loop_
_entity.id
_entity.type
_entity.pdbx_description
1 polymer ?
#
loop_
_entity_poly.entity_id
_entity_poly.type
_entity_poly.pdbx_seq_one_letter_code
_entity_poly.pdbx_strand_id
1 'polypeptide(L)'
;LGLCEPGNVGERLRAGDFALGGHQPVNPSGGLLAKGHPVGATGLAQLYELCAQLRGECGARQVAGARVGIAENGGGFLGVEEGATTVTIVEKVKA
;
A
#
# COMPACT_ATOMS: atom_id res chain seq x y z
N LEU A 1 -3.04 -11.40 -0.98
CA LEU A 1 -2.48 -11.03 0.33
C LEU A 1 -3.36 -11.47 1.51
N GLY A 2 -4.57 -11.95 1.26
CA GLY A 2 -5.46 -12.37 2.35
C GLY A 2 -6.04 -11.23 3.18
N LEU A 3 -6.03 -10.01 2.65
CA LEU A 3 -6.53 -8.83 3.36
C LEU A 3 -8.07 -8.71 3.32
N CYS A 4 -8.71 -9.45 2.44
CA CYS A 4 -10.17 -9.59 2.40
C CYS A 4 -10.54 -10.95 1.78
N GLU A 5 -11.78 -11.36 1.93
CA GLU A 5 -12.29 -12.59 1.31
C GLU A 5 -12.26 -12.50 -0.20
N PRO A 6 -11.94 -13.61 -0.91
CA PRO A 6 -12.02 -13.65 -2.36
C PRO A 6 -13.40 -13.20 -2.87
N GLY A 7 -13.42 -12.32 -3.86
CA GLY A 7 -14.64 -11.79 -4.44
C GLY A 7 -15.22 -10.56 -3.74
N ASN A 8 -14.72 -10.18 -2.57
CA ASN A 8 -15.27 -9.06 -1.78
C ASN A 8 -14.59 -7.72 -2.03
N VAL A 9 -13.55 -7.66 -2.86
CA VAL A 9 -12.79 -6.41 -3.09
C VAL A 9 -13.69 -5.29 -3.61
N GLY A 10 -14.54 -5.58 -4.59
CA GLY A 10 -15.43 -4.58 -5.17
C GLY A 10 -16.44 -4.01 -4.18
N GLU A 11 -17.01 -4.86 -3.33
CA GLU A 11 -17.93 -4.44 -2.29
C GLU A 11 -17.23 -3.56 -1.24
N ARG A 12 -16.08 -3.95 -0.78
CA ARG A 12 -15.29 -3.17 0.19
C ARG A 12 -14.83 -1.84 -0.42
N LEU A 13 -14.48 -1.83 -1.70
CA LEU A 13 -14.13 -0.60 -2.40
C LEU A 13 -15.31 0.37 -2.42
N ARG A 14 -16.52 -0.12 -2.76
CA ARG A 14 -17.73 0.70 -2.77
C ARG A 14 -18.10 1.21 -1.38
N ALA A 15 -17.81 0.44 -0.34
CA ALA A 15 -18.05 0.84 1.05
C ALA A 15 -17.05 1.88 1.56
N GLY A 16 -16.00 2.21 0.80
CA GLY A 16 -14.99 3.18 1.20
C GLY A 16 -13.92 2.64 2.14
N ASP A 17 -13.84 1.32 2.31
CA ASP A 17 -12.88 0.70 3.24
C ASP A 17 -11.42 1.00 2.90
N PHE A 18 -11.11 1.16 1.61
CA PHE A 18 -9.75 1.37 1.14
C PHE A 18 -9.37 2.85 0.97
N ALA A 19 -10.33 3.76 1.21
CA ALA A 19 -10.08 5.19 1.13
C ALA A 19 -9.31 5.69 2.36
N LEU A 20 -8.72 6.86 2.24
CA LEU A 20 -8.15 7.54 3.41
C LEU A 20 -9.26 7.78 4.45
N GLY A 21 -9.06 7.32 5.66
CA GLY A 21 -10.10 7.33 6.69
C GLY A 21 -10.97 6.08 6.72
N GLY A 22 -10.83 5.17 5.75
CA GLY A 22 -11.52 3.88 5.76
C GLY A 22 -10.88 2.87 6.71
N HIS A 23 -11.45 1.69 6.77
CA HIS A 23 -10.99 0.63 7.67
C HIS A 23 -9.57 0.15 7.33
N GLN A 24 -9.25 0.07 6.05
CA GLN A 24 -7.96 -0.48 5.56
C GLN A 24 -7.44 0.37 4.40
N PRO A 25 -6.87 1.56 4.65
CA PRO A 25 -6.42 2.44 3.58
C PRO A 25 -5.40 1.77 2.67
N VAL A 26 -5.60 1.92 1.37
CA VAL A 26 -4.72 1.38 0.32
C VAL A 26 -4.23 2.53 -0.54
N ASN A 27 -2.92 2.58 -0.77
CA ASN A 27 -2.27 3.59 -1.59
C ASN A 27 -2.66 5.04 -1.22
N PRO A 28 -2.49 5.46 0.04
CA PRO A 28 -2.88 6.83 0.44
C PRO A 28 -2.11 7.92 -0.31
N SER A 29 -0.96 7.60 -0.90
CA SER A 29 -0.20 8.52 -1.76
C SER A 29 -0.74 8.62 -3.19
N GLY A 30 -1.81 7.87 -3.51
CA GLY A 30 -2.39 7.80 -4.84
C GLY A 30 -1.95 6.60 -5.68
N GLY A 31 -0.89 5.90 -5.28
CA GLY A 31 -0.37 4.74 -5.98
C GLY A 31 0.21 5.07 -7.36
N LEU A 32 0.45 4.03 -8.16
CA LEU A 32 1.08 4.17 -9.47
C LEU A 32 0.23 5.01 -10.44
N LEU A 33 -1.09 4.90 -10.36
CA LEU A 33 -1.98 5.64 -11.25
C LEU A 33 -1.87 7.15 -11.07
N ALA A 34 -1.57 7.61 -9.86
CA ALA A 34 -1.46 9.03 -9.56
C ALA A 34 -0.04 9.57 -9.70
N LYS A 35 0.98 8.80 -9.30
CA LYS A 35 2.37 9.28 -9.25
C LYS A 35 3.31 8.66 -10.27
N GLY A 36 2.83 7.73 -11.09
CA GLY A 36 3.64 7.06 -12.09
C GLY A 36 4.41 5.87 -11.54
N HIS A 37 5.11 5.18 -12.43
CA HIS A 37 5.84 3.96 -12.11
C HIS A 37 7.29 4.02 -12.65
N PRO A 38 8.20 4.73 -11.99
CA PRO A 38 9.63 4.60 -12.30
C PRO A 38 10.10 3.22 -11.82
N VAL A 39 10.30 2.31 -12.78
CA VAL A 39 10.42 0.86 -12.54
C VAL A 39 11.51 0.53 -11.51
N GLY A 40 12.65 1.19 -11.55
CA GLY A 40 13.73 0.95 -10.59
C GLY A 40 13.54 1.62 -9.23
N ALA A 41 12.51 2.47 -9.06
CA ALA A 41 12.34 3.29 -7.86
C ALA A 41 11.04 3.03 -7.10
N THR A 42 10.03 2.44 -7.74
CA THR A 42 8.71 2.25 -7.13
C THR A 42 8.76 1.48 -5.81
N GLY A 43 9.53 0.39 -5.76
CA GLY A 43 9.65 -0.41 -4.53
C GLY A 43 10.18 0.40 -3.35
N LEU A 44 11.21 1.22 -3.57
CA LEU A 44 11.74 2.11 -2.53
C LEU A 44 10.77 3.24 -2.19
N ALA A 45 10.03 3.76 -3.17
CA ALA A 45 9.01 4.77 -2.94
C ALA A 45 7.88 4.25 -2.05
N GLN A 46 7.49 2.98 -2.20
CA GLN A 46 6.53 2.33 -1.31
C GLN A 46 7.05 2.29 0.14
N LEU A 47 8.29 1.89 0.33
CA LEU A 47 8.89 1.85 1.67
C LEU A 47 9.02 3.25 2.27
N TYR A 48 9.39 4.23 1.47
CA TYR A 48 9.44 5.63 1.90
C TYR A 48 8.07 6.09 2.43
N GLU A 49 7.01 5.85 1.66
CA GLU A 49 5.65 6.23 2.07
C GLU A 49 5.23 5.51 3.35
N LEU A 50 5.46 4.20 3.46
CA LEU A 50 5.11 3.46 4.67
C LEU A 50 5.85 3.98 5.89
N CYS A 51 7.15 4.25 5.76
CA CYS A 51 7.93 4.81 6.88
C CYS A 51 7.40 6.18 7.29
N ALA A 52 7.08 7.05 6.33
CA ALA A 52 6.51 8.36 6.62
C ALA A 52 5.15 8.25 7.30
N GLN A 53 4.29 7.33 6.84
CA GLN A 53 2.99 7.07 7.45
C GLN A 53 3.15 6.60 8.90
N LEU A 54 4.06 5.66 9.16
CA LEU A 54 4.29 5.15 10.50
C LEU A 54 4.89 6.19 11.46
N ARG A 55 5.60 7.18 10.90
CA ARG A 55 6.16 8.30 11.68
C ARG A 55 5.18 9.45 11.87
N GLY A 56 4.03 9.43 11.20
CA GLY A 56 3.07 10.52 11.28
C GLY A 56 3.47 11.76 10.48
N GLU A 57 4.24 11.60 9.40
CA GLU A 57 4.84 12.69 8.64
C GLU A 57 4.12 12.98 7.30
N CYS A 58 2.92 12.45 7.10
CA CYS A 58 2.26 12.51 5.79
C CYS A 58 1.24 13.66 5.64
N GLY A 59 1.08 14.52 6.63
CA GLY A 59 0.18 15.66 6.51
C GLY A 59 -1.24 15.28 6.14
N ALA A 60 -1.77 15.86 5.06
CA ALA A 60 -3.17 15.65 4.64
C ALA A 60 -3.48 14.21 4.21
N ARG A 61 -2.48 13.42 3.82
CA ARG A 61 -2.67 12.01 3.46
C ARG A 61 -2.34 11.04 4.59
N GLN A 62 -2.17 11.55 5.80
CA GLN A 62 -1.81 10.73 6.96
C GLN A 62 -2.95 9.77 7.32
N VAL A 63 -2.63 8.49 7.44
CA VAL A 63 -3.53 7.48 7.98
C VAL A 63 -3.51 7.60 9.51
N ALA A 64 -4.67 7.85 10.11
CA ALA A 64 -4.78 7.98 11.54
C ALA A 64 -4.47 6.65 12.24
N GLY A 65 -3.59 6.69 13.24
CA GLY A 65 -3.26 5.51 14.03
C GLY A 65 -2.46 4.44 13.29
N ALA A 66 -1.76 4.79 12.23
CA ALA A 66 -0.96 3.84 11.44
C ALA A 66 0.13 3.18 12.32
N ARG A 67 0.13 1.85 12.37
CA ARG A 67 1.07 1.06 13.17
C ARG A 67 1.78 -0.01 12.37
N VAL A 68 1.14 -0.53 11.34
CA VAL A 68 1.68 -1.57 10.46
C VAL A 68 1.42 -1.15 9.02
N GLY A 69 2.43 -1.26 8.18
CA GLY A 69 2.32 -1.02 6.76
C GLY A 69 2.75 -2.24 5.96
N ILE A 70 2.07 -2.51 4.86
CA ILE A 70 2.38 -3.62 3.96
C ILE A 70 2.62 -3.04 2.57
N ALA A 71 3.73 -3.42 1.95
CA ALA A 71 4.01 -3.12 0.56
C ALA A 71 4.10 -4.40 -0.24
N GLU A 72 3.40 -4.48 -1.35
CA GLU A 72 3.54 -5.52 -2.36
C GLU A 72 4.14 -4.88 -3.61
N ASN A 73 5.15 -5.49 -4.18
CA ASN A 73 5.77 -5.02 -5.40
C ASN A 73 6.08 -6.20 -6.32
N GLY A 74 5.51 -6.16 -7.52
CA GLY A 74 5.72 -7.19 -8.53
C GLY A 74 6.61 -6.71 -9.67
N GLY A 75 7.23 -7.65 -10.37
CA GLY A 75 8.09 -7.32 -11.50
C GLY A 75 8.24 -8.46 -12.49
N GLY A 76 8.54 -8.11 -13.75
CA GLY A 76 8.67 -9.07 -14.82
C GLY A 76 7.35 -9.69 -15.23
N PHE A 77 7.40 -10.55 -16.24
CA PHE A 77 6.23 -11.26 -16.75
C PHE A 77 6.53 -12.73 -16.95
N LEU A 78 5.60 -13.59 -16.53
CA LEU A 78 5.51 -15.00 -16.90
C LEU A 78 4.09 -15.24 -17.44
N GLY A 79 3.94 -15.17 -18.77
CA GLY A 79 2.62 -15.22 -19.39
C GLY A 79 1.78 -14.01 -19.01
N VAL A 80 0.72 -14.21 -18.22
CA VAL A 80 -0.19 -13.15 -17.75
C VAL A 80 0.08 -12.74 -16.29
N GLU A 81 1.10 -13.32 -15.65
CA GLU A 81 1.41 -13.10 -14.25
C GLU A 81 2.77 -12.42 -14.08
N GLU A 82 2.99 -11.84 -12.91
CA GLU A 82 4.28 -11.27 -12.53
C GLU A 82 5.32 -12.38 -12.36
N GLY A 83 6.55 -12.09 -12.81
CA GLY A 83 7.67 -13.04 -12.70
C GLY A 83 8.27 -13.13 -11.32
N ALA A 84 8.15 -12.06 -10.53
CA ALA A 84 8.63 -11.99 -9.15
C ALA A 84 7.75 -11.05 -8.35
N THR A 85 7.54 -11.37 -7.08
CA THR A 85 6.76 -10.54 -6.17
C THR A 85 7.47 -10.47 -4.82
N THR A 86 7.52 -9.28 -4.25
CA THR A 86 7.99 -9.08 -2.88
C THR A 86 6.85 -8.51 -2.04
N VAL A 87 6.75 -8.99 -0.80
CA VAL A 87 5.86 -8.42 0.20
C VAL A 87 6.71 -8.01 1.40
N THR A 88 6.61 -6.74 1.76
CA THR A 88 7.36 -6.18 2.90
C THR A 88 6.36 -5.68 3.94
N ILE A 89 6.57 -6.08 5.18
CA ILE A 89 5.78 -5.61 6.32
C ILE A 89 6.68 -4.78 7.20
N VAL A 90 6.25 -3.57 7.54
CA VAL A 90 6.96 -2.67 8.45
C VAL A 90 6.03 -2.31 9.60
N GLU A 91 6.60 -2.19 10.78
CA GLU A 91 5.86 -1.91 12.01
C GLU A 91 6.49 -0.74 12.74
N LYS A 92 5.63 0.09 13.34
CA LYS A 92 6.09 1.16 14.22
C LYS A 92 6.58 0.57 15.52
N VAL A 93 7.87 0.78 15.82
CA VAL A 93 8.45 0.36 17.09
C VAL A 93 7.98 1.32 18.19
N LYS A 94 7.61 0.78 19.33
CA LYS A 94 7.32 1.60 20.52
C LYS A 94 8.61 2.26 20.98
N ALA A 95 8.58 3.58 21.00
CA ALA A 95 9.67 4.34 21.58
C ALA A 95 9.63 4.27 23.11
#